data_ff08f8f0b0edabbaa5078068299effb0
#
_entry.id   ff08f8f0b0edabbaa5078068299effb0
#
_cell.length_a   1.000
_cell.length_b   1.000
_cell.length_c   1.000
_cell.angle_alpha   90.00
_cell.angle_beta   90.00
_cell.angle_gamma   90.00
#
_symmetry.space_group_name_H-M   'P 1'
#
loop_
_entity.id
_entity.type
_entity.pdbx_description
1 polymer ?
#
loop_
_entity_poly.entity_id
_entity_poly.type
_entity_poly.pdbx_seq_one_letter_code
_entity_poly.pdbx_strand_id
1 'polypeptide(L)'
;MVNKNLKVQNKLNLKNDIIFKTFFSRKGNEEFLIDFLKALLKIEIKSITIQEEVNLEKLATQEKGGRLDLQAELNNGVIVNIELQIKNKHNIEERTTFYSSKVVSRNLQRGKDYKEIKQVIMINILDYEMLGFDEYISKTVIVLDKHREYEVLKGIKWYFIELPKFRKINPNMNEKINQWLAFIDDYDRGKVEVAEKKNKTIEKARIEMNYLTGNAEVQRLAELREKWDMDYTSGINHAKKEGIKEGEAKGIIKGKAEGKAEGIKEGELNKQKQIATEMLKKKMPIELISEITKLPKEEIENLMKK
;
A
#
# COMPACT_ATOMS: atom_id res chain seq x y z
N MET A 1 -0.44 5.28 45.31
CA MET A 1 0.05 4.87 43.94
C MET A 1 -1.11 4.21 43.25
N VAL A 2 -1.84 4.93 42.42
CA VAL A 2 -3.02 4.42 41.70
C VAL A 2 -2.54 3.90 40.35
N ASN A 3 -2.67 2.59 40.21
CA ASN A 3 -2.32 1.85 38.98
C ASN A 3 -3.28 2.24 37.84
N LYS A 4 -2.87 3.17 37.00
CA LYS A 4 -3.57 3.53 35.73
C LYS A 4 -3.21 2.53 34.63
N ASN A 5 -3.59 1.28 34.78
CA ASN A 5 -3.75 0.38 33.65
C ASN A 5 -5.15 0.63 33.04
N LEU A 6 -5.32 1.76 32.39
CA LEU A 6 -6.37 1.95 31.40
C LEU A 6 -6.04 1.01 30.23
N LYS A 7 -6.70 -0.16 30.20
CA LYS A 7 -6.92 -0.90 28.95
C LYS A 7 -7.43 0.13 27.96
N VAL A 8 -6.60 0.46 26.94
CA VAL A 8 -7.06 1.10 25.74
C VAL A 8 -8.05 0.11 25.12
N GLN A 9 -9.34 0.24 25.45
CA GLN A 9 -10.37 -0.39 24.67
C GLN A 9 -10.14 0.11 23.25
N ASN A 10 -9.86 -0.79 22.33
CA ASN A 10 -9.83 -0.50 20.89
C ASN A 10 -11.20 0.09 20.55
N LYS A 11 -11.31 1.40 20.63
CA LYS A 11 -12.56 2.10 20.31
C LYS A 11 -12.70 2.04 18.81
N LEU A 12 -13.72 1.33 18.33
CA LEU A 12 -14.05 1.28 16.93
C LEU A 12 -14.16 2.69 16.35
N ASN A 13 -13.49 2.96 15.24
CA ASN A 13 -13.46 4.25 14.57
C ASN A 13 -13.56 4.08 13.05
N LEU A 14 -13.54 5.19 12.32
CA LEU A 14 -13.68 5.18 10.86
C LEU A 14 -12.49 4.56 10.11
N LYS A 15 -11.40 4.18 10.77
CA LYS A 15 -10.32 3.40 10.14
C LYS A 15 -10.64 1.91 10.03
N ASN A 16 -11.68 1.43 10.69
CA ASN A 16 -12.24 0.11 10.41
C ASN A 16 -13.12 0.19 9.15
N ASP A 17 -12.84 -0.62 8.14
CA ASP A 17 -13.52 -0.58 6.83
C ASP A 17 -15.02 -0.90 6.91
N ILE A 18 -15.44 -1.78 7.84
CA ILE A 18 -16.86 -2.05 8.13
C ILE A 18 -17.53 -0.78 8.67
N ILE A 19 -16.92 -0.14 9.67
CA ILE A 19 -17.44 1.08 10.28
C ILE A 19 -17.49 2.20 9.24
N PHE A 20 -16.42 2.39 8.47
CA PHE A 20 -16.34 3.42 7.43
C PHE A 20 -17.47 3.29 6.41
N LYS A 21 -17.60 2.10 5.83
CA LYS A 21 -18.64 1.84 4.83
C LYS A 21 -20.03 1.99 5.44
N THR A 22 -20.28 1.36 6.58
CA THR A 22 -21.61 1.42 7.23
C THR A 22 -21.98 2.86 7.60
N PHE A 23 -21.03 3.65 8.12
CA PHE A 23 -21.28 5.03 8.51
C PHE A 23 -21.67 5.91 7.32
N PHE A 24 -20.90 5.88 6.23
CA PHE A 24 -21.14 6.75 5.09
C PHE A 24 -22.23 6.25 4.14
N SER A 25 -22.55 4.96 4.11
CA SER A 25 -23.58 4.41 3.22
C SER A 25 -24.95 4.23 3.87
N ARG A 26 -25.07 4.49 5.18
CA ARG A 26 -26.34 4.40 5.88
C ARG A 26 -27.29 5.48 5.37
N LYS A 27 -28.54 5.07 5.06
CA LYS A 27 -29.61 6.00 4.67
C LYS A 27 -29.83 7.05 5.76
N GLY A 28 -29.82 8.32 5.36
CA GLY A 28 -29.90 9.48 6.26
C GLY A 28 -28.54 10.09 6.62
N ASN A 29 -27.42 9.44 6.27
CA ASN A 29 -26.06 9.92 6.52
C ASN A 29 -25.42 10.61 5.30
N GLU A 30 -26.19 10.84 4.23
CA GLU A 30 -25.71 11.43 2.98
C GLU A 30 -25.09 12.80 3.22
N GLU A 31 -25.58 13.58 4.21
CA GLU A 31 -25.02 14.89 4.54
C GLU A 31 -23.55 14.82 4.96
N PHE A 32 -23.13 13.75 5.63
CA PHE A 32 -21.73 13.59 6.09
C PHE A 32 -20.79 13.38 4.90
N LEU A 33 -21.20 12.50 3.96
CA LEU A 33 -20.40 12.24 2.76
C LEU A 33 -20.37 13.48 1.85
N ILE A 34 -21.46 14.19 1.70
CA ILE A 34 -21.55 15.45 0.94
C ILE A 34 -20.58 16.49 1.51
N ASP A 35 -20.60 16.74 2.84
CA ASP A 35 -19.74 17.76 3.45
C ASP A 35 -18.25 17.38 3.33
N PHE A 36 -17.91 16.11 3.51
CA PHE A 36 -16.54 15.60 3.29
C PHE A 36 -16.09 15.80 1.83
N LEU A 37 -16.91 15.39 0.87
CA LEU A 37 -16.58 15.50 -0.55
C LEU A 37 -16.51 16.97 -1.02
N LYS A 38 -17.39 17.86 -0.56
CA LYS A 38 -17.29 19.29 -0.81
C LYS A 38 -15.98 19.87 -0.28
N ALA A 39 -15.59 19.47 0.92
CA ALA A 39 -14.34 19.94 1.53
C ALA A 39 -13.10 19.48 0.75
N LEU A 40 -13.08 18.23 0.26
CA LEU A 40 -11.96 17.66 -0.48
C LEU A 40 -11.90 18.15 -1.92
N LEU A 41 -13.02 18.05 -2.63
CA LEU A 41 -13.06 18.29 -4.09
C LEU A 41 -13.19 19.76 -4.46
N LYS A 42 -13.64 20.60 -3.52
CA LYS A 42 -13.91 22.05 -3.71
C LYS A 42 -14.91 22.29 -4.85
N ILE A 43 -15.94 21.45 -4.94
CA ILE A 43 -17.05 21.56 -5.90
C ILE A 43 -18.39 21.62 -5.17
N GLU A 44 -19.41 22.18 -5.81
CA GLU A 44 -20.74 22.17 -5.27
C GLU A 44 -21.40 20.80 -5.48
N ILE A 45 -21.90 20.19 -4.40
CA ILE A 45 -22.59 18.89 -4.41
C ILE A 45 -23.96 19.12 -3.74
N LYS A 46 -25.04 18.93 -4.47
CA LYS A 46 -26.42 19.11 -3.97
C LYS A 46 -27.00 17.82 -3.41
N SER A 47 -26.68 16.70 -4.05
CA SER A 47 -27.14 15.38 -3.66
C SER A 47 -26.15 14.31 -4.11
N ILE A 48 -26.24 13.14 -3.49
CA ILE A 48 -25.50 11.94 -3.85
C ILE A 48 -26.45 10.75 -3.90
N THR A 49 -26.11 9.76 -4.72
CA THR A 49 -26.76 8.45 -4.71
C THR A 49 -25.69 7.40 -4.42
N ILE A 50 -25.80 6.72 -3.29
CA ILE A 50 -24.89 5.64 -2.90
C ILE A 50 -25.27 4.39 -3.66
N GLN A 51 -24.30 3.79 -4.37
CA GLN A 51 -24.58 2.70 -5.33
C GLN A 51 -24.76 1.32 -4.68
N GLU A 52 -24.24 1.13 -3.47
CA GLU A 52 -24.43 -0.09 -2.69
C GLU A 52 -24.74 0.27 -1.24
N GLU A 53 -26.00 0.11 -0.83
CA GLU A 53 -26.36 0.13 0.59
C GLU A 53 -25.68 -1.06 1.30
N VAL A 54 -25.22 -0.83 2.53
CA VAL A 54 -24.63 -1.90 3.34
C VAL A 54 -25.72 -2.88 3.74
N ASN A 55 -25.65 -4.07 3.18
CA ASN A 55 -26.33 -5.23 3.74
C ASN A 55 -25.36 -5.93 4.70
N LEU A 56 -25.63 -5.82 6.01
CA LEU A 56 -24.79 -6.41 7.06
C LEU A 56 -24.63 -7.93 6.90
N GLU A 57 -25.67 -8.64 6.44
CA GLU A 57 -25.62 -10.08 6.17
C GLU A 57 -24.65 -10.42 5.01
N LYS A 58 -24.66 -9.59 3.95
CA LYS A 58 -23.69 -9.73 2.85
C LYS A 58 -22.27 -9.42 3.28
N LEU A 59 -22.07 -8.48 4.21
CA LEU A 59 -20.73 -8.21 4.77
C LEU A 59 -20.19 -9.41 5.55
N ALA A 60 -21.03 -10.10 6.32
CA ALA A 60 -20.66 -11.28 7.07
C ALA A 60 -20.28 -12.47 6.17
N THR A 61 -20.90 -12.59 4.97
CA THR A 61 -20.65 -13.68 4.02
C THR A 61 -19.50 -13.42 3.04
N GLN A 62 -19.05 -12.17 2.90
CA GLN A 62 -17.88 -11.80 2.10
C GLN A 62 -16.55 -12.12 2.82
N GLU A 63 -16.43 -13.32 3.37
CA GLU A 63 -15.31 -13.79 4.21
C GLU A 63 -13.94 -13.79 3.51
N LYS A 64 -13.87 -13.67 2.20
CA LYS A 64 -12.61 -13.80 1.43
C LYS A 64 -12.08 -12.46 0.90
N GLY A 65 -11.86 -11.48 1.79
CA GLY A 65 -11.18 -10.23 1.39
C GLY A 65 -12.02 -9.36 0.44
N GLY A 66 -13.34 -9.47 0.55
CA GLY A 66 -14.30 -8.64 -0.16
C GLY A 66 -14.02 -7.17 0.11
N ARG A 67 -14.03 -6.36 -0.93
CA ARG A 67 -13.70 -4.96 -0.91
C ARG A 67 -14.86 -4.17 -0.34
N LEU A 68 -14.60 -3.39 0.68
CA LEU A 68 -15.59 -2.50 1.29
C LEU A 68 -15.42 -1.06 0.78
N ASP A 69 -15.40 -0.92 -0.55
CA ASP A 69 -15.36 0.42 -1.17
C ASP A 69 -16.70 1.12 -0.99
N LEU A 70 -16.63 2.43 -0.85
CA LEU A 70 -17.80 3.30 -0.86
C LEU A 70 -17.90 3.96 -2.22
N GLN A 71 -18.95 3.65 -2.98
CA GLN A 71 -19.19 4.26 -4.29
C GLN A 71 -20.46 5.10 -4.27
N ALA A 72 -20.37 6.32 -4.77
CA ALA A 72 -21.50 7.25 -4.86
C ALA A 72 -21.48 7.98 -6.21
N GLU A 73 -22.66 8.32 -6.71
CA GLU A 73 -22.86 9.20 -7.85
C GLU A 73 -23.33 10.56 -7.38
N LEU A 74 -22.64 11.62 -7.81
CA LEU A 74 -22.99 12.99 -7.51
C LEU A 74 -24.10 13.50 -8.44
N ASN A 75 -24.79 14.55 -8.02
CA ASN A 75 -25.87 15.19 -8.82
C ASN A 75 -25.46 15.66 -10.23
N ASN A 76 -24.17 15.83 -10.49
CA ASN A 76 -23.62 16.17 -11.81
C ASN A 76 -23.17 14.95 -12.62
N GLY A 77 -23.49 13.73 -12.19
CA GLY A 77 -23.15 12.49 -12.85
C GLY A 77 -21.72 11.97 -12.58
N VAL A 78 -20.89 12.68 -11.81
CA VAL A 78 -19.56 12.24 -11.43
C VAL A 78 -19.69 11.05 -10.47
N ILE A 79 -18.94 9.99 -10.72
CA ILE A 79 -18.84 8.82 -9.83
C ILE A 79 -17.63 9.01 -8.92
N VAL A 80 -17.83 8.90 -7.62
CA VAL A 80 -16.78 8.92 -6.61
C VAL A 80 -16.66 7.53 -6.02
N ASN A 81 -15.42 7.01 -5.95
CA ASN A 81 -15.12 5.76 -5.25
C ASN A 81 -14.09 6.05 -4.16
N ILE A 82 -14.44 5.72 -2.92
CA ILE A 82 -13.59 5.96 -1.75
C ILE A 82 -13.11 4.63 -1.21
N GLU A 83 -11.79 4.49 -1.10
CA GLU A 83 -11.11 3.31 -0.60
C GLU A 83 -10.28 3.66 0.63
N LEU A 84 -10.48 2.92 1.71
CA LEU A 84 -9.69 3.03 2.93
C LEU A 84 -8.67 1.90 2.99
N GLN A 85 -7.38 2.24 3.17
CA GLN A 85 -6.27 1.30 3.18
C GLN A 85 -5.43 1.50 4.44
N ILE A 86 -5.57 0.59 5.40
CA ILE A 86 -4.85 0.69 6.69
C ILE A 86 -3.45 0.07 6.61
N LYS A 87 -3.27 -0.94 5.76
CA LYS A 87 -2.00 -1.68 5.62
C LYS A 87 -1.41 -1.49 4.23
N ASN A 88 -0.13 -1.11 4.18
CA ASN A 88 0.60 -1.04 2.92
C ASN A 88 0.88 -2.46 2.38
N LYS A 89 0.22 -2.81 1.28
CA LYS A 89 0.43 -4.07 0.54
C LYS A 89 1.38 -3.89 -0.64
N HIS A 90 2.02 -2.71 -0.77
CA HIS A 90 2.96 -2.35 -1.85
C HIS A 90 2.40 -2.53 -3.28
N ASN A 91 1.11 -2.33 -3.46
CA ASN A 91 0.43 -2.49 -4.75
C ASN A 91 -0.73 -1.49 -4.94
N ILE A 92 -0.68 -0.35 -4.27
CA ILE A 92 -1.78 0.62 -4.30
C ILE A 92 -1.93 1.26 -5.68
N GLU A 93 -0.83 1.48 -6.42
CA GLU A 93 -0.85 2.07 -7.74
C GLU A 93 -1.54 1.14 -8.75
N GLU A 94 -1.15 -0.13 -8.78
CA GLU A 94 -1.75 -1.15 -9.64
C GLU A 94 -3.22 -1.37 -9.28
N ARG A 95 -3.52 -1.45 -7.98
CA ARG A 95 -4.89 -1.59 -7.48
C ARG A 95 -5.75 -0.41 -7.93
N THR A 96 -5.32 0.81 -7.67
CA THR A 96 -6.06 2.02 -8.01
C THR A 96 -6.29 2.10 -9.52
N THR A 97 -5.28 1.77 -10.34
CA THR A 97 -5.39 1.70 -11.79
C THR A 97 -6.42 0.66 -12.23
N PHE A 98 -6.32 -0.58 -11.72
CA PHE A 98 -7.24 -1.67 -12.06
C PHE A 98 -8.69 -1.33 -11.71
N TYR A 99 -8.92 -0.80 -10.50
CA TYR A 99 -10.29 -0.55 -10.06
C TYR A 99 -10.90 0.70 -10.70
N SER A 100 -10.12 1.74 -10.94
CA SER A 100 -10.62 2.90 -11.70
C SER A 100 -11.05 2.49 -13.11
N SER A 101 -10.27 1.65 -13.79
CA SER A 101 -10.62 1.11 -15.11
C SER A 101 -11.91 0.30 -15.06
N LYS A 102 -12.08 -0.51 -14.00
CA LYS A 102 -13.32 -1.30 -13.80
C LYS A 102 -14.54 -0.42 -13.54
N VAL A 103 -14.41 0.65 -12.74
CA VAL A 103 -15.49 1.60 -12.50
C VAL A 103 -15.85 2.33 -13.79
N VAL A 104 -14.88 2.80 -14.57
CA VAL A 104 -15.12 3.46 -15.86
C VAL A 104 -15.81 2.50 -16.84
N SER A 105 -15.32 1.28 -16.98
CA SER A 105 -15.89 0.27 -17.88
C SER A 105 -17.35 -0.07 -17.53
N ARG A 106 -17.71 -0.08 -16.25
CA ARG A 106 -19.05 -0.41 -15.78
C ARG A 106 -20.06 0.73 -15.91
N ASN A 107 -19.60 1.98 -15.98
CA ASN A 107 -20.50 3.12 -16.02
C ASN A 107 -20.98 3.47 -17.44
N LEU A 108 -20.45 2.81 -18.46
CA LEU A 108 -20.95 2.92 -19.84
C LEU A 108 -21.76 1.67 -20.20
N GLN A 109 -23.04 1.84 -20.45
CA GLN A 109 -23.91 0.75 -20.88
C GLN A 109 -23.62 0.36 -22.34
N ARG A 110 -23.85 -0.93 -22.66
CA ARG A 110 -23.66 -1.44 -24.03
C ARG A 110 -24.54 -0.67 -25.04
N GLY A 111 -23.93 -0.20 -26.11
CA GLY A 111 -24.61 0.54 -27.17
C GLY A 111 -24.75 2.04 -26.94
N LYS A 112 -24.18 2.57 -25.87
CA LYS A 112 -24.12 4.01 -25.60
C LYS A 112 -22.88 4.68 -26.21
N ASP A 113 -22.96 5.99 -26.47
CA ASP A 113 -21.84 6.79 -26.97
C ASP A 113 -20.77 6.92 -25.90
N TYR A 114 -19.48 6.88 -26.31
CA TYR A 114 -18.34 7.11 -25.41
C TYR A 114 -18.37 8.49 -24.72
N LYS A 115 -19.06 9.47 -25.28
CA LYS A 115 -19.30 10.78 -24.64
C LYS A 115 -20.17 10.70 -23.40
N GLU A 116 -20.89 9.60 -23.18
CA GLU A 116 -21.71 9.34 -22.01
C GLU A 116 -20.89 8.75 -20.84
N ILE A 117 -19.58 8.49 -21.04
CA ILE A 117 -18.71 8.03 -19.95
C ILE A 117 -18.67 9.11 -18.87
N LYS A 118 -19.12 8.73 -17.69
CA LYS A 118 -19.09 9.59 -16.51
C LYS A 118 -17.66 9.74 -16.00
N GLN A 119 -17.31 10.93 -15.52
CA GLN A 119 -16.06 11.14 -14.81
C GLN A 119 -16.01 10.29 -13.54
N VAL A 120 -14.87 9.68 -13.26
CA VAL A 120 -14.60 8.88 -12.06
C VAL A 120 -13.55 9.58 -11.21
N ILE A 121 -13.83 9.73 -9.93
CA ILE A 121 -12.88 10.23 -8.92
C ILE A 121 -12.62 9.11 -7.94
N MET A 122 -11.37 8.65 -7.89
CA MET A 122 -10.91 7.67 -6.92
C MET A 122 -10.25 8.41 -5.75
N ILE A 123 -10.72 8.16 -4.54
CA ILE A 123 -10.18 8.73 -3.30
C ILE A 123 -9.60 7.59 -2.47
N ASN A 124 -8.28 7.57 -2.31
CA ASN A 124 -7.57 6.58 -1.52
C ASN A 124 -7.16 7.24 -0.18
N ILE A 125 -7.74 6.79 0.92
CA ILE A 125 -7.37 7.20 2.27
C ILE A 125 -6.40 6.14 2.82
N LEU A 126 -5.15 6.54 3.05
CA LEU A 126 -4.03 5.65 3.38
C LEU A 126 -3.57 5.88 4.82
N ASP A 127 -3.50 4.84 5.63
CA ASP A 127 -2.86 4.88 6.95
C ASP A 127 -1.37 4.47 6.89
N TYR A 128 -0.72 4.81 5.79
CA TYR A 128 0.72 4.68 5.56
C TYR A 128 1.21 5.73 4.56
N GLU A 129 2.51 5.97 4.54
CA GLU A 129 3.14 6.88 3.59
C GLU A 129 3.47 6.12 2.30
N MET A 130 3.13 6.72 1.17
CA MET A 130 3.31 6.17 -0.17
C MET A 130 4.23 7.06 -1.01
N LEU A 131 3.95 8.37 -1.02
CA LEU A 131 4.68 9.35 -1.84
C LEU A 131 5.83 9.96 -1.04
N GLY A 132 6.96 10.25 -1.71
CA GLY A 132 8.20 10.72 -1.08
C GLY A 132 8.26 12.21 -0.75
N PHE A 133 7.13 12.93 -0.71
CA PHE A 133 7.02 14.35 -0.38
C PHE A 133 6.06 14.59 0.79
N ASP A 134 6.03 15.81 1.33
CA ASP A 134 5.39 16.11 2.62
C ASP A 134 3.88 16.33 2.55
N GLU A 135 3.33 16.60 1.37
CA GLU A 135 1.90 16.84 1.19
C GLU A 135 1.09 15.60 1.56
N TYR A 136 0.11 15.79 2.47
CA TYR A 136 -0.79 14.71 2.93
C TYR A 136 -2.01 14.50 2.04
N ILE A 137 -2.31 15.43 1.11
CA ILE A 137 -3.32 15.28 0.07
C ILE A 137 -2.65 15.52 -1.27
N SER A 138 -2.63 14.51 -2.11
CA SER A 138 -2.11 14.58 -3.48
C SER A 138 -3.23 14.29 -4.46
N LYS A 139 -3.30 15.10 -5.51
CA LYS A 139 -4.22 14.90 -6.64
C LYS A 139 -3.41 14.63 -7.89
N THR A 140 -3.78 13.59 -8.63
CA THR A 140 -3.18 13.31 -9.93
C THR A 140 -4.01 13.93 -11.06
N VAL A 141 -3.30 14.34 -12.09
CA VAL A 141 -3.87 14.78 -13.37
C VAL A 141 -3.03 14.21 -14.50
N ILE A 142 -3.66 13.95 -15.65
CA ILE A 142 -2.96 13.51 -16.85
C ILE A 142 -2.72 14.74 -17.72
N VAL A 143 -1.46 15.03 -18.02
CA VAL A 143 -1.04 16.17 -18.81
C VAL A 143 -0.17 15.73 -19.98
N LEU A 144 -0.03 16.56 -20.99
CA LEU A 144 0.93 16.35 -22.07
C LEU A 144 2.35 16.64 -21.58
N ASP A 145 3.31 15.82 -21.98
CA ASP A 145 4.71 15.94 -21.53
C ASP A 145 5.29 17.34 -21.81
N LYS A 146 5.08 17.86 -23.02
CA LYS A 146 5.58 19.20 -23.43
C LYS A 146 4.62 20.35 -23.16
N HIS A 147 3.42 20.07 -22.66
CA HIS A 147 2.36 21.05 -22.37
C HIS A 147 1.69 20.68 -21.05
N ARG A 148 2.44 20.80 -19.96
CA ARG A 148 2.01 20.38 -18.62
C ARG A 148 0.88 21.23 -18.04
N GLU A 149 0.64 22.40 -18.60
CA GLU A 149 -0.52 23.26 -18.31
C GLU A 149 -1.83 22.73 -18.91
N TYR A 150 -1.73 21.77 -19.86
CA TYR A 150 -2.90 21.22 -20.55
C TYR A 150 -3.28 19.84 -20.00
N GLU A 151 -4.37 19.81 -19.20
CA GLU A 151 -4.94 18.58 -18.69
C GLU A 151 -5.72 17.83 -19.77
N VAL A 152 -5.34 16.59 -20.06
CA VAL A 152 -6.01 15.67 -20.99
C VAL A 152 -6.64 14.49 -20.26
N LEU A 153 -7.48 13.71 -20.95
CA LEU A 153 -8.11 12.50 -20.44
C LEU A 153 -8.76 12.70 -19.06
N LYS A 154 -9.56 13.76 -18.94
CA LYS A 154 -10.20 14.22 -17.69
C LYS A 154 -11.20 13.24 -17.09
N GLY A 155 -11.40 12.07 -17.70
CA GLY A 155 -12.37 11.05 -17.29
C GLY A 155 -12.05 10.39 -15.95
N ILE A 156 -10.79 10.39 -15.52
CA ILE A 156 -10.39 9.80 -14.24
C ILE A 156 -9.50 10.77 -13.48
N LYS A 157 -9.74 10.88 -12.17
CA LYS A 157 -8.87 11.61 -11.22
C LYS A 157 -8.63 10.74 -10.00
N TRP A 158 -7.41 10.79 -9.47
CA TRP A 158 -7.04 10.09 -8.25
C TRP A 158 -6.65 11.09 -7.17
N TYR A 159 -7.14 10.85 -5.96
CA TYR A 159 -6.71 11.53 -4.75
C TYR A 159 -6.07 10.49 -3.83
N PHE A 160 -4.93 10.86 -3.26
CA PHE A 160 -4.25 10.10 -2.21
C PHE A 160 -4.19 10.97 -0.96
N ILE A 161 -4.72 10.46 0.14
CA ILE A 161 -4.74 11.12 1.44
C ILE A 161 -3.93 10.25 2.39
N GLU A 162 -2.77 10.74 2.82
CA GLU A 162 -1.81 9.99 3.64
C GLU A 162 -1.91 10.46 5.10
N LEU A 163 -2.71 9.77 5.91
CA LEU A 163 -2.97 10.11 7.30
C LEU A 163 -1.71 10.25 8.18
N PRO A 164 -0.64 9.42 8.02
CA PRO A 164 0.58 9.63 8.80
C PRO A 164 1.25 10.98 8.57
N LYS A 165 1.22 11.51 7.35
CA LYS A 165 1.73 12.85 7.05
C LYS A 165 0.88 13.95 7.70
N PHE A 166 -0.46 13.78 7.65
CA PHE A 166 -1.39 14.68 8.34
C PHE A 166 -1.15 14.73 9.87
N ARG A 167 -0.77 13.61 10.49
CA ARG A 167 -0.44 13.54 11.92
C ARG A 167 0.84 14.31 12.28
N LYS A 168 1.83 14.34 11.37
CA LYS A 168 3.14 14.99 11.59
C LYS A 168 3.07 16.51 11.60
N ILE A 169 2.03 17.09 11.04
CA ILE A 169 1.88 18.53 10.92
C ILE A 169 0.87 19.09 11.94
N ASN A 170 0.86 20.42 12.09
CA ASN A 170 -0.21 21.13 12.79
C ASN A 170 -1.15 21.76 11.75
N PRO A 171 -2.18 21.02 11.27
CA PRO A 171 -3.02 21.46 10.17
C PRO A 171 -3.90 22.64 10.58
N ASN A 172 -4.22 23.51 9.62
CA ASN A 172 -5.16 24.61 9.81
C ASN A 172 -6.59 24.06 10.01
N MET A 173 -7.04 23.98 11.25
CA MET A 173 -8.37 23.48 11.62
C MET A 173 -9.54 24.43 11.25
N ASN A 174 -9.29 25.53 10.54
CA ASN A 174 -10.34 26.32 9.90
C ASN A 174 -10.74 25.74 8.53
N GLU A 175 -9.90 24.90 7.94
CA GLU A 175 -10.21 24.19 6.72
C GLU A 175 -11.06 22.94 6.99
N LYS A 176 -12.22 22.85 6.35
CA LYS A 176 -13.17 21.74 6.56
C LYS A 176 -12.55 20.37 6.26
N ILE A 177 -11.66 20.28 5.26
CA ILE A 177 -11.02 19.00 4.95
C ILE A 177 -10.16 18.52 6.13
N ASN A 178 -9.44 19.40 6.80
CA ASN A 178 -8.62 19.05 7.96
C ASN A 178 -9.49 18.62 9.16
N GLN A 179 -10.68 19.20 9.32
CA GLN A 179 -11.66 18.78 10.31
C GLN A 179 -12.13 17.34 10.04
N TRP A 180 -12.47 17.03 8.78
CA TRP A 180 -12.86 15.68 8.37
C TRP A 180 -11.72 14.66 8.53
N LEU A 181 -10.50 15.02 8.14
CA LEU A 181 -9.36 14.11 8.31
C LEU A 181 -9.07 13.83 9.80
N ALA A 182 -9.18 14.84 10.67
CA ALA A 182 -9.05 14.64 12.10
C ALA A 182 -10.13 13.69 12.64
N PHE A 183 -11.38 13.81 12.17
CA PHE A 183 -12.49 12.97 12.57
C PHE A 183 -12.34 11.52 12.06
N ILE A 184 -11.90 11.34 10.81
CA ILE A 184 -11.69 10.00 10.20
C ILE A 184 -10.51 9.30 10.86
N ASP A 185 -9.40 10.01 11.07
CA ASP A 185 -8.19 9.45 11.65
C ASP A 185 -8.35 9.11 13.14
N ASP A 186 -9.10 9.93 13.87
CA ASP A 186 -9.36 9.82 15.34
C ASP A 186 -8.09 9.53 16.17
N TYR A 187 -6.94 10.03 15.71
CA TYR A 187 -5.64 9.83 16.34
C TYR A 187 -5.38 10.88 17.46
N ASP A 188 -5.70 12.14 17.17
CA ASP A 188 -5.51 13.28 18.09
C ASP A 188 -6.87 13.78 18.58
N ARG A 189 -7.20 13.44 19.83
CA ARG A 189 -8.48 13.81 20.42
C ARG A 189 -8.71 15.31 20.46
N GLY A 190 -7.67 16.10 20.68
CA GLY A 190 -7.76 17.57 20.69
C GLY A 190 -8.19 18.13 19.33
N LYS A 191 -7.63 17.62 18.25
CA LYS A 191 -8.02 18.01 16.88
C LYS A 191 -9.45 17.59 16.56
N VAL A 192 -9.87 16.40 17.01
CA VAL A 192 -11.25 15.91 16.84
C VAL A 192 -12.23 16.84 17.56
N GLU A 193 -11.97 17.22 18.79
CA GLU A 193 -12.82 18.15 19.56
C GLU A 193 -12.92 19.54 18.92
N VAL A 194 -11.80 20.02 18.34
CA VAL A 194 -11.82 21.27 17.57
C VAL A 194 -12.67 21.12 16.30
N ALA A 195 -12.59 19.98 15.60
CA ALA A 195 -13.40 19.70 14.42
C ALA A 195 -14.90 19.66 14.77
N GLU A 196 -15.28 18.97 15.83
CA GLU A 196 -16.66 18.87 16.34
C GLU A 196 -17.22 20.27 16.68
N LYS A 197 -16.44 21.12 17.37
CA LYS A 197 -16.86 22.49 17.73
C LYS A 197 -16.99 23.42 16.53
N LYS A 198 -16.17 23.26 15.49
CA LYS A 198 -16.15 24.15 14.32
C LYS A 198 -17.08 23.72 13.19
N ASN A 199 -17.46 22.46 13.12
CA ASN A 199 -18.26 21.89 12.04
C ASN A 199 -19.48 21.14 12.62
N LYS A 200 -20.65 21.75 12.49
CA LYS A 200 -21.91 21.14 12.95
C LYS A 200 -22.22 19.79 12.30
N THR A 201 -21.76 19.57 11.06
CA THR A 201 -21.94 18.28 10.40
C THR A 201 -21.08 17.21 11.07
N ILE A 202 -19.86 17.54 11.51
CA ILE A 202 -18.99 16.61 12.24
C ILE A 202 -19.53 16.38 13.67
N GLU A 203 -20.10 17.39 14.33
CA GLU A 203 -20.78 17.22 15.62
C GLU A 203 -21.90 16.17 15.52
N LYS A 204 -22.78 16.27 14.50
CA LYS A 204 -23.81 15.25 14.23
C LYS A 204 -23.18 13.89 13.88
N ALA A 205 -22.13 13.89 13.05
CA ALA A 205 -21.39 12.69 12.68
C ALA A 205 -20.87 11.95 13.92
N ARG A 206 -20.43 12.65 14.96
CA ARG A 206 -20.02 12.04 16.23
C ARG A 206 -21.17 11.33 16.95
N ILE A 207 -22.35 11.94 16.96
CA ILE A 207 -23.55 11.32 17.57
C ILE A 207 -23.90 10.02 16.84
N GLU A 208 -23.93 10.07 15.50
CA GLU A 208 -24.19 8.90 14.67
C GLU A 208 -23.11 7.82 14.83
N MET A 209 -21.85 8.22 14.92
CA MET A 209 -20.73 7.29 15.16
C MET A 209 -20.86 6.57 16.50
N ASN A 210 -21.26 7.28 17.57
CA ASN A 210 -21.51 6.68 18.87
C ASN A 210 -22.69 5.69 18.83
N TYR A 211 -23.77 6.03 18.11
CA TYR A 211 -24.89 5.12 17.88
C TYR A 211 -24.45 3.87 17.13
N LEU A 212 -23.73 4.03 16.03
CA LEU A 212 -23.26 2.94 15.19
C LEU A 212 -22.33 1.99 15.94
N THR A 213 -21.37 2.53 16.66
CA THR A 213 -20.39 1.74 17.46
C THR A 213 -21.00 1.13 18.72
N GLY A 214 -22.19 1.59 19.15
CA GLY A 214 -22.98 0.97 20.20
C GLY A 214 -23.83 -0.21 19.73
N ASN A 215 -23.96 -0.42 18.40
CA ASN A 215 -24.74 -1.52 17.84
C ASN A 215 -23.96 -2.84 17.92
N ALA A 216 -24.54 -3.84 18.59
CA ALA A 216 -23.87 -5.13 18.83
C ALA A 216 -23.51 -5.88 17.55
N GLU A 217 -24.34 -5.83 16.51
CA GLU A 217 -24.07 -6.50 15.23
C GLU A 217 -22.92 -5.83 14.49
N VAL A 218 -22.88 -4.50 14.47
CA VAL A 218 -21.77 -3.74 13.87
C VAL A 218 -20.46 -4.03 14.61
N GLN A 219 -20.49 -4.07 15.95
CA GLN A 219 -19.32 -4.43 16.75
C GLN A 219 -18.83 -5.84 16.39
N ARG A 220 -19.72 -6.81 16.36
CA ARG A 220 -19.40 -8.20 15.99
C ARG A 220 -18.73 -8.31 14.62
N LEU A 221 -19.26 -7.61 13.61
CA LEU A 221 -18.72 -7.62 12.26
C LEU A 221 -17.35 -6.95 12.21
N ALA A 222 -17.17 -5.82 12.90
CA ALA A 222 -15.90 -5.12 12.97
C ALA A 222 -14.82 -5.99 13.65
N GLU A 223 -15.15 -6.68 14.76
CA GLU A 223 -14.26 -7.61 15.44
C GLU A 223 -13.89 -8.82 14.56
N LEU A 224 -14.84 -9.39 13.83
CA LEU A 224 -14.58 -10.47 12.87
C LEU A 224 -13.62 -10.01 11.77
N ARG A 225 -13.78 -8.78 11.28
CA ARG A 225 -12.89 -8.20 10.28
C ARG A 225 -11.47 -8.00 10.80
N GLU A 226 -11.33 -7.47 12.00
CA GLU A 226 -10.02 -7.31 12.67
C GLU A 226 -9.34 -8.67 12.88
N LYS A 227 -10.07 -9.67 13.34
CA LYS A 227 -9.55 -11.04 13.49
C LYS A 227 -9.06 -11.59 12.16
N TRP A 228 -9.85 -11.48 11.11
CA TRP A 228 -9.45 -11.93 9.77
C TRP A 228 -8.15 -11.24 9.30
N ASP A 229 -8.02 -9.93 9.50
CA ASP A 229 -6.84 -9.15 9.16
C ASP A 229 -5.59 -9.58 9.96
N MET A 230 -5.77 -9.95 11.24
CA MET A 230 -4.69 -10.50 12.06
C MET A 230 -4.25 -11.88 11.56
N ASP A 231 -5.19 -12.77 11.28
CA ASP A 231 -4.93 -14.13 10.80
C ASP A 231 -4.22 -14.09 9.44
N TYR A 232 -4.69 -13.26 8.52
CA TYR A 232 -4.07 -13.04 7.21
C TYR A 232 -2.63 -12.50 7.33
N THR A 233 -2.42 -11.50 8.18
CA THR A 233 -1.10 -10.91 8.43
C THR A 233 -0.14 -11.92 9.06
N SER A 234 -0.63 -12.72 10.01
CA SER A 234 0.15 -13.79 10.64
C SER A 234 0.57 -14.85 9.62
N GLY A 235 -0.34 -15.29 8.74
CA GLY A 235 -0.04 -16.23 7.67
C GLY A 235 1.05 -15.73 6.71
N ILE A 236 0.97 -14.46 6.27
CA ILE A 236 2.00 -13.86 5.41
C ILE A 236 3.35 -13.78 6.12
N ASN A 237 3.38 -13.36 7.39
CA ASN A 237 4.61 -13.27 8.16
C ASN A 237 5.25 -14.65 8.37
N HIS A 238 4.45 -15.69 8.59
CA HIS A 238 4.93 -17.07 8.67
C HIS A 238 5.55 -17.50 7.33
N ALA A 239 4.84 -17.36 6.23
CA ALA A 239 5.34 -17.71 4.89
C ALA A 239 6.64 -16.98 4.54
N LYS A 240 6.75 -15.68 4.89
CA LYS A 240 7.98 -14.90 4.70
C LYS A 240 9.15 -15.45 5.51
N LYS A 241 8.94 -15.79 6.78
CA LYS A 241 9.97 -16.39 7.64
C LYS A 241 10.47 -17.74 7.10
N GLU A 242 9.55 -18.61 6.67
CA GLU A 242 9.92 -19.88 6.08
C GLU A 242 10.67 -19.70 4.76
N GLY A 243 10.24 -18.79 3.89
CA GLY A 243 10.93 -18.46 2.64
C GLY A 243 12.36 -17.93 2.86
N ILE A 244 12.58 -17.08 3.86
CA ILE A 244 13.93 -16.60 4.24
C ILE A 244 14.79 -17.78 4.71
N LYS A 245 14.28 -18.63 5.61
CA LYS A 245 14.99 -19.77 6.15
C LYS A 245 15.40 -20.79 5.05
N GLU A 246 14.48 -21.06 4.12
CA GLU A 246 14.79 -21.91 2.96
C GLU A 246 15.84 -21.27 2.03
N GLY A 247 15.73 -19.95 1.79
CA GLY A 247 16.69 -19.21 0.98
C GLY A 247 18.09 -19.21 1.58
N GLU A 248 18.22 -18.99 2.88
CA GLU A 248 19.47 -19.07 3.61
C GLU A 248 20.08 -20.49 3.54
N ALA A 249 19.28 -21.53 3.78
CA ALA A 249 19.74 -22.90 3.71
C ALA A 249 20.26 -23.27 2.30
N LYS A 250 19.52 -22.91 1.25
CA LYS A 250 19.95 -23.10 -0.16
C LYS A 250 21.21 -22.31 -0.49
N GLY A 251 21.29 -21.05 -0.03
CA GLY A 251 22.46 -20.19 -0.21
C GLY A 251 23.72 -20.76 0.43
N ILE A 252 23.63 -21.29 1.66
CA ILE A 252 24.77 -21.94 2.36
C ILE A 252 25.24 -23.17 1.60
N ILE A 253 24.32 -24.03 1.15
CA ILE A 253 24.67 -25.24 0.39
C ILE A 253 25.37 -24.88 -0.91
N LYS A 254 24.81 -23.93 -1.67
CA LYS A 254 25.38 -23.46 -2.93
C LYS A 254 26.77 -22.83 -2.74
N GLY A 255 26.90 -21.91 -1.77
CA GLY A 255 28.18 -21.26 -1.48
C GLY A 255 29.27 -22.25 -1.02
N LYS A 256 28.92 -23.27 -0.21
CA LYS A 256 29.87 -24.32 0.15
C LYS A 256 30.30 -25.16 -1.06
N ALA A 257 29.39 -25.48 -1.97
CA ALA A 257 29.72 -26.25 -3.16
C ALA A 257 30.63 -25.46 -4.13
N GLU A 258 30.30 -24.19 -4.37
CA GLU A 258 31.10 -23.28 -5.20
C GLU A 258 32.48 -23.04 -4.60
N GLY A 259 32.58 -22.69 -3.32
CA GLY A 259 33.89 -22.48 -2.64
C GLY A 259 34.75 -23.73 -2.61
N LYS A 260 34.13 -24.93 -2.47
CA LYS A 260 34.89 -26.18 -2.56
C LYS A 260 35.43 -26.40 -3.98
N ALA A 261 34.62 -26.15 -5.01
CA ALA A 261 35.05 -26.30 -6.40
C ALA A 261 36.17 -25.31 -6.79
N GLU A 262 36.03 -24.06 -6.34
CA GLU A 262 37.10 -23.03 -6.54
C GLU A 262 38.36 -23.39 -5.79
N GLY A 263 38.29 -23.79 -4.53
CA GLY A 263 39.44 -24.22 -3.73
C GLY A 263 40.20 -25.42 -4.30
N ILE A 264 39.47 -26.39 -4.90
CA ILE A 264 40.11 -27.53 -5.60
C ILE A 264 40.88 -27.03 -6.84
N LYS A 265 40.27 -26.18 -7.67
CA LYS A 265 40.92 -25.61 -8.86
C LYS A 265 42.15 -24.79 -8.52
N GLU A 266 42.06 -23.96 -7.50
CA GLU A 266 43.18 -23.15 -7.03
C GLU A 266 44.29 -24.02 -6.46
N GLY A 267 43.95 -25.04 -5.67
CA GLY A 267 44.90 -26.02 -5.13
C GLY A 267 45.61 -26.78 -6.22
N GLU A 268 44.95 -27.26 -7.26
CA GLU A 268 45.53 -27.92 -8.44
C GLU A 268 46.47 -26.99 -9.19
N LEU A 269 46.08 -25.74 -9.44
CA LEU A 269 46.91 -24.74 -10.12
C LEU A 269 48.16 -24.41 -9.33
N ASN A 270 48.04 -24.25 -8.02
CA ASN A 270 49.19 -24.00 -7.13
C ASN A 270 50.15 -25.18 -7.12
N LYS A 271 49.66 -26.41 -7.11
CA LYS A 271 50.48 -27.62 -7.21
C LYS A 271 51.20 -27.71 -8.57
N GLN A 272 50.51 -27.41 -9.66
CA GLN A 272 51.13 -27.34 -11.01
C GLN A 272 52.24 -26.30 -11.06
N LYS A 273 52.03 -25.10 -10.48
CA LYS A 273 53.07 -24.04 -10.39
C LYS A 273 54.30 -24.46 -9.55
N GLN A 274 54.06 -25.16 -8.44
CA GLN A 274 55.16 -25.71 -7.63
C GLN A 274 56.01 -26.71 -8.41
N ILE A 275 55.36 -27.67 -9.08
CA ILE A 275 56.04 -28.66 -9.93
C ILE A 275 56.84 -27.98 -11.05
N ALA A 276 56.20 -27.01 -11.75
CA ALA A 276 56.89 -26.24 -12.79
C ALA A 276 58.14 -25.51 -12.27
N THR A 277 58.04 -24.91 -11.07
CA THR A 277 59.18 -24.22 -10.43
C THR A 277 60.33 -25.19 -10.10
N GLU A 278 60.03 -26.39 -9.63
CA GLU A 278 61.06 -27.40 -9.36
C GLU A 278 61.73 -27.92 -10.62
N MET A 279 60.94 -28.10 -11.70
CA MET A 279 61.47 -28.52 -13.01
C MET A 279 62.31 -27.44 -13.63
N LEU A 280 61.96 -26.15 -13.49
CA LEU A 280 62.81 -25.01 -13.90
C LEU A 280 64.18 -24.99 -13.17
N LYS A 281 64.18 -25.24 -11.86
CA LYS A 281 65.42 -25.36 -11.08
C LYS A 281 66.34 -26.47 -11.59
N LYS A 282 65.81 -27.53 -12.18
CA LYS A 282 66.52 -28.64 -12.79
C LYS A 282 66.94 -28.37 -14.24
N LYS A 283 66.70 -27.14 -14.75
CA LYS A 283 67.01 -26.69 -16.12
C LYS A 283 66.33 -27.50 -17.23
N MET A 284 65.10 -27.99 -16.97
CA MET A 284 64.31 -28.70 -17.98
C MET A 284 63.72 -27.72 -19.02
N PRO A 285 63.60 -28.17 -20.30
CA PRO A 285 63.01 -27.33 -21.35
C PRO A 285 61.55 -26.89 -21.04
N ILE A 286 61.20 -25.64 -21.37
CA ILE A 286 59.86 -25.06 -21.09
C ILE A 286 58.74 -25.88 -21.76
N GLU A 287 59.00 -26.41 -22.97
CA GLU A 287 58.09 -27.27 -23.71
C GLU A 287 57.69 -28.51 -22.89
N LEU A 288 58.67 -29.17 -22.30
CA LEU A 288 58.46 -30.38 -21.49
C LEU A 288 57.75 -30.05 -20.16
N ILE A 289 58.07 -28.90 -19.54
CA ILE A 289 57.40 -28.43 -18.33
C ILE A 289 55.95 -28.14 -18.62
N SER A 290 55.61 -27.48 -19.74
CA SER A 290 54.26 -27.19 -20.15
C SER A 290 53.47 -28.49 -20.44
N GLU A 291 54.09 -29.48 -21.06
CA GLU A 291 53.45 -30.77 -21.35
C GLU A 291 53.10 -31.53 -20.05
N ILE A 292 53.97 -31.55 -19.07
CA ILE A 292 53.80 -32.28 -17.81
C ILE A 292 52.83 -31.56 -16.88
N THR A 293 52.98 -30.23 -16.71
CA THR A 293 52.21 -29.46 -15.73
C THR A 293 50.88 -28.95 -16.27
N LYS A 294 50.65 -28.99 -17.58
CA LYS A 294 49.52 -28.41 -18.29
C LYS A 294 49.40 -26.87 -18.13
N LEU A 295 50.43 -26.21 -17.65
CA LEU A 295 50.49 -24.76 -17.56
C LEU A 295 50.87 -24.17 -18.95
N PRO A 296 50.26 -23.01 -19.30
CA PRO A 296 50.71 -22.26 -20.50
C PRO A 296 52.17 -21.87 -20.39
N LYS A 297 52.89 -21.89 -21.53
CA LYS A 297 54.34 -21.49 -21.57
C LYS A 297 54.58 -20.10 -20.98
N GLU A 298 53.67 -19.18 -21.26
CA GLU A 298 53.72 -17.80 -20.74
C GLU A 298 53.67 -17.73 -19.19
N GLU A 299 52.90 -18.60 -18.54
CA GLU A 299 52.89 -18.71 -17.08
C GLU A 299 54.20 -19.32 -16.53
N ILE A 300 54.78 -20.28 -17.25
CA ILE A 300 56.05 -20.88 -16.85
C ILE A 300 57.18 -19.85 -16.98
N GLU A 301 57.23 -19.06 -18.06
CA GLU A 301 58.17 -17.95 -18.24
C GLU A 301 58.05 -16.87 -17.14
N ASN A 302 56.83 -16.59 -16.71
CA ASN A 302 56.60 -15.67 -15.59
C ASN A 302 57.10 -16.21 -14.24
N LEU A 303 57.11 -17.54 -14.04
CA LEU A 303 57.72 -18.18 -12.87
C LEU A 303 59.27 -18.09 -12.87
N MET A 304 59.88 -17.95 -14.04
CA MET A 304 61.36 -17.75 -14.15
C MET A 304 61.81 -16.32 -13.77
N LYS A 305 60.90 -15.34 -13.87
CA LYS A 305 61.17 -13.92 -13.57
C LYS A 305 61.05 -13.56 -12.09
N LYS A 306 60.53 -14.47 -11.29
CA LYS A 306 60.39 -14.36 -9.82
C LYS A 306 61.49 -15.12 -9.13
#